data_bc095ba2e7c1152e40decb7287cbc945
#
_entry.id   bc095ba2e7c1152e40decb7287cbc945
#
_cell.length_a   1.000
_cell.length_b   1.000
_cell.length_c   1.000
_cell.angle_alpha   90.00
_cell.angle_beta   90.00
_cell.angle_gamma   90.00
#
_symmetry.space_group_name_H-M   'P 1'
#
loop_
_entity.id
_entity.type
_entity.pdbx_description
1 polymer ?
#
loop_
_entity_poly.entity_id
_entity_poly.type
_entity_poly.pdbx_seq_one_letter_code
_entity_poly.pdbx_strand_id
1 'polypeptide(L)'
;MVGMSYAYAMLNQQTCDELVLIDYVKEKAEGEAMDLNHGLAFSGSHMKIWSGTYADCKEADIVTICAGVAQKPGESRMDLLARNTAIFKSIVEPVTDSGFNGIFLIATNPVDVMTKVTCDLSGFNPKRVIGSGTSLDTARLRYLVGSYFKVDPRSIHGYVMGEHGDSEFVPWSQVC
;
A
#
# COMPACT_ATOMS: atom_id res chain seq x y z
N MET A 1 -3.18 -9.06 -5.74
CA MET A 1 -2.63 -8.37 -6.95
C MET A 1 -1.91 -7.08 -6.59
N VAL A 2 -2.50 -6.12 -5.83
CA VAL A 2 -1.83 -4.84 -5.50
C VAL A 2 -0.48 -5.07 -4.80
N GLY A 3 -0.41 -5.90 -3.77
CA GLY A 3 0.83 -6.18 -3.05
C GLY A 3 1.95 -6.69 -3.95
N MET A 4 1.66 -7.60 -4.89
CA MET A 4 2.68 -8.10 -5.81
C MET A 4 3.12 -7.06 -6.85
N SER A 5 2.19 -6.22 -7.34
CA SER A 5 2.58 -5.10 -8.21
C SER A 5 3.49 -4.11 -7.46
N TYR A 6 3.21 -3.87 -6.19
CA TYR A 6 4.06 -3.04 -5.32
C TYR A 6 5.43 -3.69 -5.13
N ALA A 7 5.49 -4.98 -4.75
CA ALA A 7 6.74 -5.71 -4.57
C ALA A 7 7.60 -5.72 -5.85
N TYR A 8 6.98 -5.93 -7.01
CA TYR A 8 7.66 -5.88 -8.30
C TYR A 8 8.18 -4.48 -8.63
N ALA A 9 7.41 -3.43 -8.30
CA ALA A 9 7.88 -2.05 -8.48
C ALA A 9 9.07 -1.73 -7.56
N MET A 10 9.06 -2.18 -6.30
CA MET A 10 10.17 -2.03 -5.35
C MET A 10 11.43 -2.67 -5.88
N LEU A 11 11.34 -3.91 -6.41
CA LEU A 11 12.47 -4.62 -7.02
C LEU A 11 13.06 -3.85 -8.20
N ASN A 12 12.22 -3.40 -9.14
CA ASN A 12 12.69 -2.71 -10.33
C ASN A 12 13.26 -1.32 -10.04
N GLN A 13 12.69 -0.62 -9.05
CA GLN A 13 13.14 0.73 -8.66
C GLN A 13 14.26 0.71 -7.61
N GLN A 14 14.60 -0.46 -7.08
CA GLN A 14 15.66 -0.65 -6.07
C GLN A 14 15.48 0.28 -4.86
N THR A 15 14.26 0.32 -4.33
CA THR A 15 13.89 1.28 -3.29
C THR A 15 14.05 0.75 -1.87
N CYS A 16 14.42 -0.52 -1.70
CA CYS A 16 14.77 -1.12 -0.41
C CYS A 16 15.83 -2.20 -0.58
N ASP A 17 16.51 -2.56 0.52
CA ASP A 17 17.53 -3.61 0.54
C ASP A 17 16.94 -4.99 0.82
N GLU A 18 15.88 -5.05 1.60
CA GLU A 18 15.21 -6.28 2.02
C GLU A 18 13.69 -6.17 1.82
N LEU A 19 13.07 -7.22 1.32
CA LEU A 19 11.65 -7.30 1.07
C LEU A 19 11.09 -8.62 1.60
N VAL A 20 10.22 -8.55 2.60
CA VAL A 20 9.54 -9.71 3.18
C VAL A 20 8.11 -9.77 2.65
N LEU A 21 7.73 -10.91 2.12
CA LEU A 21 6.35 -11.16 1.70
C LEU A 21 5.62 -12.00 2.75
N ILE A 22 4.48 -11.51 3.19
CA ILE A 22 3.60 -12.20 4.14
C ILE A 22 2.22 -12.30 3.51
N ASP A 23 1.69 -13.51 3.38
CA ASP A 23 0.33 -13.77 2.91
C ASP A 23 -0.33 -14.78 3.86
N TYR A 24 -1.66 -14.73 3.98
CA TYR A 24 -2.44 -15.71 4.73
C TYR A 24 -2.22 -17.13 4.20
N VAL A 25 -2.03 -17.26 2.88
CA VAL A 25 -1.64 -18.51 2.22
C VAL A 25 -0.13 -18.51 2.06
N LYS A 26 0.56 -19.22 2.96
CA LYS A 26 2.03 -19.24 3.03
C LYS A 26 2.68 -19.69 1.71
N GLU A 27 2.15 -20.75 1.10
CA GLU A 27 2.67 -21.28 -0.17
C GLU A 27 2.61 -20.26 -1.30
N LYS A 28 1.62 -19.37 -1.25
CA LYS A 28 1.51 -18.29 -2.22
C LYS A 28 2.63 -17.26 -1.99
N ALA A 29 2.90 -16.84 -0.75
CA ALA A 29 3.99 -15.93 -0.45
C ALA A 29 5.36 -16.53 -0.83
N GLU A 30 5.54 -17.83 -0.61
CA GLU A 30 6.76 -18.57 -1.03
C GLU A 30 6.93 -18.56 -2.55
N GLY A 31 5.87 -18.89 -3.31
CA GLY A 31 5.91 -18.85 -4.77
C GLY A 31 6.20 -17.47 -5.34
N GLU A 32 5.53 -16.44 -4.82
CA GLU A 32 5.75 -15.05 -5.26
C GLU A 32 7.16 -14.54 -4.90
N ALA A 33 7.70 -14.94 -3.73
CA ALA A 33 9.09 -14.63 -3.37
C ALA A 33 10.09 -15.32 -4.31
N MET A 34 9.82 -16.57 -4.71
CA MET A 34 10.64 -17.30 -5.70
C MET A 34 10.63 -16.58 -7.05
N ASP A 35 9.45 -16.18 -7.54
CA ASP A 35 9.32 -15.48 -8.83
C ASP A 35 10.09 -14.15 -8.85
N LEU A 36 10.00 -13.37 -7.77
CA LEU A 36 10.79 -12.14 -7.64
C LEU A 36 12.30 -12.41 -7.61
N ASN A 37 12.75 -13.44 -6.88
CA ASN A 37 14.15 -13.84 -6.83
C ASN A 37 14.67 -14.32 -8.20
N HIS A 38 13.84 -15.01 -9.00
CA HIS A 38 14.22 -15.38 -10.36
C HIS A 38 14.46 -14.13 -11.24
N GLY A 39 13.69 -13.05 -11.01
CA GLY A 39 13.86 -11.77 -11.69
C GLY A 39 15.14 -11.03 -11.30
N LEU A 40 15.67 -11.26 -10.09
CA LEU A 40 16.89 -10.59 -9.61
C LEU A 40 18.11 -10.83 -10.52
N ALA A 41 18.22 -12.03 -11.12
CA ALA A 41 19.33 -12.36 -12.02
C ALA A 41 19.40 -11.45 -13.27
N PHE A 42 18.29 -10.79 -13.61
CA PHE A 42 18.18 -9.91 -14.78
C PHE A 42 17.88 -8.45 -14.40
N SER A 43 17.86 -8.13 -13.10
CA SER A 43 17.67 -6.78 -12.57
C SER A 43 18.99 -6.20 -12.09
N GLY A 44 19.06 -4.88 -11.95
CA GLY A 44 20.19 -4.23 -11.27
C GLY A 44 20.10 -4.26 -9.74
N SER A 45 19.10 -4.93 -9.18
CA SER A 45 18.85 -4.96 -7.74
C SER A 45 19.66 -6.06 -7.04
N HIS A 46 20.13 -5.76 -5.83
CA HIS A 46 20.75 -6.72 -4.91
C HIS A 46 19.85 -7.02 -3.70
N MET A 47 18.56 -6.74 -3.84
CA MET A 47 17.56 -6.89 -2.79
C MET A 47 17.49 -8.35 -2.30
N LYS A 48 17.36 -8.55 -1.01
CA LYS A 48 17.03 -9.85 -0.44
C LYS A 48 15.52 -9.98 -0.34
N ILE A 49 14.95 -11.06 -0.90
CA ILE A 49 13.51 -11.28 -0.94
C ILE A 49 13.18 -12.67 -0.39
N TRP A 50 12.26 -12.74 0.56
CA TRP A 50 11.80 -14.01 1.11
C TRP A 50 10.34 -13.95 1.58
N SER A 51 9.74 -15.13 1.73
CA SER A 51 8.47 -15.30 2.43
C SER A 51 8.74 -15.39 3.93
N GLY A 52 8.14 -14.51 4.71
CA GLY A 52 8.36 -14.41 6.15
C GLY A 52 7.08 -14.57 6.97
N THR A 53 7.21 -14.20 8.22
CA THR A 53 6.15 -14.19 9.24
C THR A 53 6.04 -12.82 9.89
N TYR A 54 5.04 -12.61 10.72
CA TYR A 54 4.92 -11.34 11.47
C TYR A 54 6.10 -11.07 12.41
N ALA A 55 6.89 -12.08 12.79
CA ALA A 55 8.10 -11.87 13.59
C ALA A 55 9.17 -11.06 12.84
N ASP A 56 9.22 -11.16 11.51
CA ASP A 56 10.15 -10.41 10.67
C ASP A 56 9.83 -8.90 10.67
N CYS A 57 8.59 -8.53 11.02
CA CYS A 57 8.20 -7.13 11.09
C CYS A 57 8.94 -6.34 12.16
N LYS A 58 9.52 -7.00 13.17
CA LYS A 58 10.28 -6.34 14.24
C LYS A 58 11.41 -5.45 13.70
N GLU A 59 12.10 -5.93 12.67
CA GLU A 59 13.26 -5.25 12.08
C GLU A 59 12.88 -4.41 10.82
N ALA A 60 11.59 -4.37 10.48
CA ALA A 60 11.13 -3.64 9.30
C ALA A 60 11.02 -2.13 9.57
N ASP A 61 11.41 -1.31 8.59
CA ASP A 61 11.18 0.14 8.60
C ASP A 61 9.75 0.48 8.19
N ILE A 62 9.18 -0.28 7.24
CA ILE A 62 7.85 -0.05 6.69
C ILE A 62 7.09 -1.37 6.59
N VAL A 63 5.88 -1.39 7.10
CA VAL A 63 4.92 -2.47 6.85
C VAL A 63 3.80 -1.96 5.95
N THR A 64 3.73 -2.50 4.71
CA THR A 64 2.71 -2.13 3.74
C THR A 64 1.57 -3.14 3.76
N ILE A 65 0.34 -2.69 4.06
CA ILE A 65 -0.84 -3.54 4.09
C ILE A 65 -1.66 -3.35 2.80
N CYS A 66 -1.66 -4.41 1.98
CA CYS A 66 -2.46 -4.52 0.75
C CYS A 66 -3.56 -5.60 0.86
N ALA A 67 -3.73 -6.18 2.05
CA ALA A 67 -4.69 -7.23 2.31
C ALA A 67 -6.11 -6.66 2.42
N GLY A 68 -7.07 -7.38 1.87
CA GLY A 68 -8.47 -7.01 1.92
C GLY A 68 -9.30 -7.89 1.01
N VAL A 69 -10.61 -7.84 1.17
CA VAL A 69 -11.55 -8.58 0.34
C VAL A 69 -12.39 -7.63 -0.50
N ALA A 70 -12.77 -8.08 -1.69
CA ALA A 70 -13.67 -7.34 -2.56
C ALA A 70 -15.11 -7.41 -2.02
N GLN A 71 -15.91 -6.39 -2.34
CA GLN A 71 -17.33 -6.37 -2.06
C GLN A 71 -18.05 -7.50 -2.82
N LYS A 72 -18.91 -8.22 -2.12
CA LYS A 72 -19.74 -9.25 -2.73
C LYS A 72 -21.00 -8.64 -3.36
N PRO A 73 -21.58 -9.29 -4.38
CA PRO A 73 -22.88 -8.86 -4.90
C PRO A 73 -23.94 -8.80 -3.77
N GLY A 74 -24.63 -7.66 -3.63
CA GLY A 74 -25.64 -7.44 -2.60
C GLY A 74 -25.11 -7.11 -1.20
N GLU A 75 -23.81 -7.09 -1.00
CA GLU A 75 -23.20 -6.71 0.29
C GLU A 75 -23.24 -5.19 0.50
N SER A 76 -23.57 -4.76 1.72
CA SER A 76 -23.49 -3.34 2.04
C SER A 76 -22.04 -2.86 2.23
N ARG A 77 -21.81 -1.55 2.10
CA ARG A 77 -20.49 -0.94 2.41
C ARG A 77 -20.08 -1.18 3.87
N MET A 78 -21.04 -1.22 4.77
CA MET A 78 -20.79 -1.46 6.20
C MET A 78 -20.34 -2.91 6.46
N ASP A 79 -20.95 -3.89 5.80
CA ASP A 79 -20.54 -5.30 5.93
C ASP A 79 -19.14 -5.52 5.38
N LEU A 80 -18.82 -4.92 4.24
CA LEU A 80 -17.45 -4.95 3.68
C LEU A 80 -16.45 -4.33 4.65
N LEU A 81 -16.79 -3.18 5.25
CA LEU A 81 -15.92 -2.51 6.21
C LEU A 81 -15.70 -3.39 7.45
N ALA A 82 -16.75 -4.01 7.99
CA ALA A 82 -16.61 -4.92 9.13
C ALA A 82 -15.69 -6.10 8.83
N ARG A 83 -15.80 -6.69 7.63
CA ARG A 83 -14.92 -7.79 7.18
C ARG A 83 -13.48 -7.34 7.04
N ASN A 84 -13.23 -6.21 6.40
CA ASN A 84 -11.88 -5.68 6.24
C ASN A 84 -11.28 -5.27 7.59
N THR A 85 -12.07 -4.73 8.51
CA THR A 85 -11.62 -4.43 9.88
C THR A 85 -11.19 -5.70 10.62
N ALA A 86 -11.91 -6.81 10.50
CA ALA A 86 -11.52 -8.08 11.10
C ALA A 86 -10.19 -8.60 10.50
N ILE A 87 -10.00 -8.49 9.18
CA ILE A 87 -8.73 -8.83 8.51
C ILE A 87 -7.61 -7.94 9.04
N PHE A 88 -7.81 -6.63 9.11
CA PHE A 88 -6.80 -5.70 9.60
C PHE A 88 -6.42 -5.99 11.06
N LYS A 89 -7.38 -6.31 11.90
CA LYS A 89 -7.10 -6.74 13.27
C LYS A 89 -6.16 -7.94 13.31
N SER A 90 -6.42 -8.97 12.50
CA SER A 90 -5.57 -10.17 12.41
C SER A 90 -4.17 -9.92 11.83
N ILE A 91 -3.90 -8.75 11.26
CA ILE A 91 -2.61 -8.34 10.73
C ILE A 91 -1.92 -7.37 11.69
N VAL A 92 -2.61 -6.29 12.06
CA VAL A 92 -2.03 -5.19 12.83
C VAL A 92 -1.63 -5.63 14.24
N GLU A 93 -2.45 -6.44 14.92
CA GLU A 93 -2.13 -6.93 16.25
C GLU A 93 -0.82 -7.77 16.26
N PRO A 94 -0.65 -8.83 15.44
CA PRO A 94 0.60 -9.58 15.40
C PRO A 94 1.81 -8.75 14.95
N VAL A 95 1.64 -7.80 14.04
CA VAL A 95 2.70 -6.88 13.64
C VAL A 95 3.14 -6.03 14.83
N THR A 96 2.20 -5.46 15.57
CA THR A 96 2.49 -4.65 16.75
C THR A 96 3.15 -5.49 17.86
N ASP A 97 2.63 -6.70 18.09
CA ASP A 97 3.15 -7.63 19.09
C ASP A 97 4.57 -8.13 18.77
N SER A 98 4.98 -8.10 17.49
CA SER A 98 6.36 -8.43 17.11
C SER A 98 7.40 -7.43 17.66
N GLY A 99 6.96 -6.26 18.10
CA GLY A 99 7.82 -5.14 18.49
C GLY A 99 8.13 -4.18 17.34
N PHE A 100 7.37 -4.26 16.24
CA PHE A 100 7.49 -3.33 15.12
C PHE A 100 7.41 -1.87 15.59
N ASN A 101 8.34 -1.07 15.11
CA ASN A 101 8.44 0.35 15.48
C ASN A 101 8.67 1.27 14.25
N GLY A 102 8.29 0.81 13.06
CA GLY A 102 8.40 1.54 11.79
C GLY A 102 7.15 2.34 11.41
N ILE A 103 6.85 2.40 10.15
CA ILE A 103 5.72 3.11 9.55
C ILE A 103 4.75 2.10 8.93
N PHE A 104 3.46 2.21 9.23
CA PHE A 104 2.43 1.52 8.48
C PHE A 104 2.07 2.30 7.21
N LEU A 105 2.06 1.62 6.06
CA LEU A 105 1.57 2.14 4.78
C LEU A 105 0.34 1.34 4.33
N ILE A 106 -0.79 2.01 4.17
CA ILE A 106 -2.06 1.36 3.87
C ILE A 106 -2.45 1.60 2.42
N ALA A 107 -2.69 0.52 1.67
CA ALA A 107 -3.11 0.55 0.28
C ALA A 107 -4.43 -0.19 0.02
N THR A 108 -5.16 -0.54 1.06
CA THR A 108 -6.45 -1.27 1.00
C THR A 108 -7.62 -0.29 1.06
N ASN A 109 -8.54 -0.42 0.11
CA ASN A 109 -9.78 0.38 0.12
C ASN A 109 -10.82 -0.15 1.14
N PRO A 110 -11.61 0.76 1.74
CA PRO A 110 -11.55 2.23 1.67
C PRO A 110 -10.35 2.78 2.44
N VAL A 111 -9.37 3.36 1.74
CA VAL A 111 -8.02 3.59 2.26
C VAL A 111 -7.98 4.51 3.48
N ASP A 112 -8.75 5.60 3.50
CA ASP A 112 -8.75 6.55 4.62
C ASP A 112 -9.33 5.91 5.88
N VAL A 113 -10.43 5.14 5.73
CA VAL A 113 -11.05 4.40 6.84
C VAL A 113 -10.10 3.32 7.36
N MET A 114 -9.47 2.54 6.46
CA MET A 114 -8.55 1.47 6.87
C MET A 114 -7.26 2.03 7.50
N THR A 115 -6.82 3.21 7.09
CA THR A 115 -5.72 3.95 7.74
C THR A 115 -6.12 4.32 9.18
N LYS A 116 -7.33 4.84 9.38
CA LYS A 116 -7.84 5.14 10.72
C LYS A 116 -7.97 3.90 11.58
N VAL A 117 -8.53 2.82 11.03
CA VAL A 117 -8.63 1.51 11.71
C VAL A 117 -7.24 1.00 12.14
N THR A 118 -6.23 1.10 11.27
CA THR A 118 -4.86 0.71 11.61
C THR A 118 -4.29 1.56 12.74
N CYS A 119 -4.53 2.86 12.71
CA CYS A 119 -4.11 3.78 13.78
C CYS A 119 -4.72 3.40 15.13
N ASP A 120 -6.02 3.11 15.13
CA ASP A 120 -6.75 2.74 16.36
C ASP A 120 -6.33 1.38 16.90
N LEU A 121 -6.09 0.39 16.02
CA LEU A 121 -5.67 -0.95 16.42
C LEU A 121 -4.21 -0.99 16.91
N SER A 122 -3.32 -0.27 16.25
CA SER A 122 -1.90 -0.28 16.57
C SER A 122 -1.53 0.61 17.77
N GLY A 123 -2.34 1.62 18.04
CA GLY A 123 -2.01 2.67 19.02
C GLY A 123 -0.83 3.56 18.59
N PHE A 124 -0.39 3.49 17.33
CA PHE A 124 0.72 4.28 16.84
C PHE A 124 0.35 5.76 16.71
N ASN A 125 1.36 6.61 16.78
CA ASN A 125 1.17 8.02 16.45
C ASN A 125 0.63 8.12 15.00
N PRO A 126 -0.44 8.92 14.75
CA PRO A 126 -1.02 9.06 13.41
C PRO A 126 -0.02 9.45 12.31
N LYS A 127 1.08 10.12 12.66
CA LYS A 127 2.16 10.44 11.70
C LYS A 127 2.95 9.23 11.21
N ARG A 128 2.74 8.08 11.82
CA ARG A 128 3.39 6.81 11.48
C ARG A 128 2.44 5.79 10.86
N VAL A 129 1.22 6.21 10.56
CA VAL A 129 0.21 5.41 9.86
C VAL A 129 -0.25 6.20 8.65
N ILE A 130 0.19 5.80 7.47
CA ILE A 130 0.03 6.56 6.24
C ILE A 130 -0.86 5.76 5.28
N GLY A 131 -1.91 6.37 4.77
CA GLY A 131 -2.69 5.84 3.66
C GLY A 131 -2.11 6.29 2.31
N SER A 132 -2.25 5.47 1.27
CA SER A 132 -1.91 5.86 -0.10
C SER A 132 -2.78 7.04 -0.59
N GLY A 133 -3.95 7.22 0.00
CA GLY A 133 -4.84 8.37 -0.20
C GLY A 133 -5.11 8.62 -1.68
N THR A 134 -5.03 9.87 -2.06
CA THR A 134 -5.26 10.39 -3.42
C THR A 134 -4.01 10.38 -4.32
N SER A 135 -2.99 9.56 -3.99
CA SER A 135 -1.76 9.51 -4.79
C SER A 135 -2.01 9.03 -6.22
N LEU A 136 -2.87 8.01 -6.39
CA LEU A 136 -3.23 7.51 -7.71
C LEU A 136 -4.08 8.53 -8.50
N ASP A 137 -4.98 9.20 -7.83
CA ASP A 137 -5.84 10.22 -8.44
C ASP A 137 -5.02 11.43 -8.87
N THR A 138 -4.04 11.82 -8.08
CA THR A 138 -3.03 12.82 -8.44
C THR A 138 -2.24 12.39 -9.69
N ALA A 139 -1.82 11.14 -9.79
CA ALA A 139 -1.13 10.64 -10.98
C ALA A 139 -2.04 10.68 -12.22
N ARG A 140 -3.31 10.31 -12.07
CA ARG A 140 -4.33 10.41 -13.14
C ARG A 140 -4.56 11.87 -13.57
N LEU A 141 -4.70 12.79 -12.62
CA LEU A 141 -4.82 14.21 -12.91
C LEU A 141 -3.64 14.70 -13.74
N ARG A 142 -2.41 14.42 -13.29
CA ARG A 142 -1.20 14.84 -14.01
C ARG A 142 -1.13 14.28 -15.43
N TYR A 143 -1.50 13.01 -15.59
CA TYR A 143 -1.57 12.37 -16.91
C TYR A 143 -2.58 13.07 -17.83
N LEU A 144 -3.81 13.32 -17.35
CA LEU A 144 -4.87 13.94 -18.13
C LEU A 144 -4.53 15.38 -18.52
N VAL A 145 -4.03 16.18 -17.58
CA VAL A 145 -3.61 17.55 -17.81
C VAL A 145 -2.41 17.58 -18.78
N GLY A 146 -1.42 16.72 -18.57
CA GLY A 146 -0.28 16.59 -19.46
C GLY A 146 -0.69 16.23 -20.89
N SER A 147 -1.62 15.29 -21.03
CA SER A 147 -2.17 14.90 -22.34
C SER A 147 -2.92 16.06 -23.03
N TYR A 148 -3.68 16.83 -22.27
CA TYR A 148 -4.42 17.99 -22.80
C TYR A 148 -3.48 19.08 -23.31
N PHE A 149 -2.45 19.42 -22.52
CA PHE A 149 -1.47 20.46 -22.89
C PHE A 149 -0.30 19.92 -23.74
N LYS A 150 -0.24 18.62 -24.01
CA LYS A 150 0.85 17.94 -24.76
C LYS A 150 2.23 18.15 -24.12
N VAL A 151 2.30 18.08 -22.80
CA VAL A 151 3.53 18.13 -22.01
C VAL A 151 3.69 16.86 -21.19
N ASP A 152 4.91 16.61 -20.72
CA ASP A 152 5.19 15.46 -19.86
C ASP A 152 4.38 15.56 -18.55
N PRO A 153 3.66 14.52 -18.13
CA PRO A 153 2.94 14.52 -16.85
C PRO A 153 3.81 14.87 -15.63
N ARG A 154 5.12 14.62 -15.69
CA ARG A 154 6.08 15.00 -14.63
C ARG A 154 6.26 16.51 -14.51
N SER A 155 5.95 17.25 -15.57
CA SER A 155 6.00 18.72 -15.57
C SER A 155 4.72 19.36 -15.02
N ILE A 156 3.70 18.56 -14.71
CA ILE A 156 2.47 19.05 -14.10
C ILE A 156 2.61 19.02 -12.57
N HIS A 157 2.54 20.19 -11.96
CA HIS A 157 2.48 20.34 -10.50
C HIS A 157 1.03 20.55 -10.08
N GLY A 158 0.41 19.51 -9.59
CA GLY A 158 -0.99 19.51 -9.13
C GLY A 158 -1.27 18.29 -8.29
N TYR A 159 -2.25 18.40 -7.42
CA TYR A 159 -2.63 17.34 -6.48
C TYR A 159 -4.14 17.20 -6.42
N VAL A 160 -4.60 15.98 -6.26
CA VAL A 160 -5.94 15.69 -5.78
C VAL A 160 -5.86 15.62 -4.26
N MET A 161 -6.79 16.24 -3.56
CA MET A 161 -6.81 16.35 -2.10
C MET A 161 -8.14 15.87 -1.54
N GLY A 162 -8.18 15.61 -0.25
CA GLY A 162 -9.35 15.12 0.47
C GLY A 162 -9.31 13.61 0.68
N GLU A 163 -10.44 13.02 1.01
CA GLU A 163 -10.64 11.58 1.13
C GLU A 163 -10.67 10.95 -0.27
N HIS A 164 -9.97 9.83 -0.47
CA HIS A 164 -10.01 9.10 -1.75
C HIS A 164 -11.43 8.57 -2.03
N GLY A 165 -12.10 9.17 -3.02
CA GLY A 165 -13.46 8.84 -3.43
C GLY A 165 -14.26 10.07 -3.83
N ASP A 166 -15.58 10.04 -3.60
CA ASP A 166 -16.52 11.05 -4.09
C ASP A 166 -16.32 12.45 -3.49
N SER A 167 -15.58 12.58 -2.40
CA SER A 167 -15.29 13.85 -1.70
C SER A 167 -13.93 14.46 -2.04
N GLU A 168 -13.15 13.81 -2.91
CA GLU A 168 -11.88 14.36 -3.36
C GLU A 168 -12.07 15.61 -4.24
N PHE A 169 -11.08 16.50 -4.25
CA PHE A 169 -11.13 17.72 -5.05
C PHE A 169 -9.74 18.13 -5.56
N VAL A 170 -9.74 18.95 -6.61
CA VAL A 170 -8.53 19.54 -7.19
C VAL A 170 -8.46 21.02 -6.82
N PRO A 171 -7.44 21.49 -6.09
CA PRO A 171 -7.22 22.92 -5.86
C PRO A 171 -6.62 23.57 -7.10
N TRP A 172 -7.46 23.86 -8.09
CA TRP A 172 -7.05 24.35 -9.41
C TRP A 172 -6.18 25.59 -9.38
N SER A 173 -6.32 26.43 -8.38
CA SER A 173 -5.47 27.64 -8.21
C SER A 173 -4.00 27.32 -7.91
N GLN A 174 -3.69 26.05 -7.62
CA GLN A 174 -2.34 25.58 -7.31
C GLN A 174 -1.80 24.60 -8.37
N VAL A 175 -2.53 24.40 -9.45
CA VAL A 175 -2.07 23.57 -10.57
C VAL A 175 -1.27 24.41 -11.54
N CYS A 176 -0.04 24.01 -11.82
CA CYS A 176 0.88 24.67 -12.75
C CYS A 176 1.79 23.69 -13.49
#